data_078911144704f9d7048ca0f91371f8e3
#
_entry.id   078911144704f9d7048ca0f91371f8e3
#
_cell.length_a   1.000
_cell.length_b   1.000
_cell.length_c   1.000
_cell.angle_alpha   90.00
_cell.angle_beta   90.00
_cell.angle_gamma   90.00
#
_symmetry.space_group_name_H-M   'P 1'
#
loop_
_entity.id
_entity.type
_entity.pdbx_description
1 polymer ?
#
loop_
_entity_poly.entity_id
_entity_poly.type
_entity_poly.pdbx_seq_one_letter_code
_entity_poly.pdbx_strand_id
1 'polypeptide(L)'
;MVWHSGSTPDSHAEIFILNETGWGVVVLTNKNHVLEEASLPEFKKGIINILNGEEPVDIPKNIPIVQIVMSILIFALFITAIVLIIKYKRKKICKKMTWIFLGSLFLILSITLIPLLIYSTNSPWQTIKIFSADVALLISIIVTLLNVNGLISIYIALKSELVNKS
;
A
#
# COMPACT_ATOMS: atom_id res chain seq x y z
N MET A 1 5.98 2.00 35.02
CA MET A 1 6.40 2.92 33.95
C MET A 1 5.22 3.79 33.55
N VAL A 2 5.39 5.10 33.49
CA VAL A 2 4.45 6.08 32.93
C VAL A 2 4.98 6.52 31.57
N TRP A 3 4.15 6.60 30.54
CA TRP A 3 4.58 6.95 29.21
C TRP A 3 3.51 7.72 28.44
N HIS A 4 3.95 8.50 27.44
CA HIS A 4 3.11 9.18 26.47
C HIS A 4 3.81 9.23 25.13
N SER A 5 3.08 9.14 24.04
CA SER A 5 3.61 9.25 22.68
C SER A 5 2.80 10.20 21.82
N GLY A 6 3.42 10.73 20.79
CA GLY A 6 2.80 11.56 19.77
C GLY A 6 3.44 11.29 18.40
N SER A 7 2.62 11.27 17.37
CA SER A 7 3.05 11.00 15.99
C SER A 7 2.57 12.11 15.07
N THR A 8 3.46 12.56 14.21
CA THR A 8 3.17 13.33 13.00
C THR A 8 3.50 12.48 11.77
N PRO A 9 3.17 12.88 10.54
CA PRO A 9 3.49 12.11 9.35
C PRO A 9 4.98 11.74 9.22
N ASP A 10 5.87 12.62 9.66
CA ASP A 10 7.31 12.49 9.44
C ASP A 10 8.10 12.26 10.72
N SER A 11 7.47 12.32 11.90
CA SER A 11 8.18 12.21 13.16
C SER A 11 7.34 11.54 14.25
N HIS A 12 8.04 10.86 15.16
CA HIS A 12 7.46 10.26 16.33
C HIS A 12 8.21 10.76 17.58
N ALA A 13 7.47 11.08 18.62
CA ALA A 13 7.99 11.48 19.91
C ALA A 13 7.44 10.56 21.00
N GLU A 14 8.28 10.14 21.92
CA GLU A 14 7.88 9.37 23.07
C GLU A 14 8.60 9.84 24.32
N ILE A 15 7.89 9.93 25.44
CA ILE A 15 8.45 10.19 26.76
C ILE A 15 8.01 9.07 27.70
N PHE A 16 8.94 8.58 28.50
CA PHE A 16 8.64 7.60 29.54
C PHE A 16 9.51 7.76 30.78
N ILE A 17 8.96 7.33 31.91
CA ILE A 17 9.63 7.39 33.23
C ILE A 17 9.68 5.97 33.78
N LEU A 18 10.89 5.52 34.13
CA LEU A 18 11.17 4.26 34.82
C LEU A 18 11.14 4.50 36.30
N ASN A 19 10.01 4.24 36.98
CA ASN A 19 9.82 4.55 38.38
C ASN A 19 10.80 3.84 39.31
N GLU A 20 11.28 2.66 38.94
CA GLU A 20 12.16 1.82 39.74
C GLU A 20 13.60 2.33 39.75
N THR A 21 14.09 2.88 38.65
CA THR A 21 15.45 3.37 38.47
C THR A 21 15.53 4.89 38.48
N GLY A 22 14.40 5.58 38.43
CA GLY A 22 14.32 7.05 38.40
C GLY A 22 14.71 7.71 37.09
N TRP A 23 14.89 6.92 36.00
CA TRP A 23 15.21 7.47 34.70
C TRP A 23 13.98 8.09 34.02
N GLY A 24 14.17 9.33 33.50
CA GLY A 24 13.26 9.94 32.54
C GLY A 24 13.89 9.92 31.14
N VAL A 25 13.18 9.44 30.15
CA VAL A 25 13.68 9.28 28.79
C VAL A 25 12.76 10.00 27.81
N VAL A 26 13.35 10.72 26.85
CA VAL A 26 12.67 11.31 25.71
C VAL A 26 13.30 10.74 24.45
N VAL A 27 12.46 10.19 23.58
CA VAL A 27 12.86 9.68 22.26
C VAL A 27 12.20 10.56 21.21
N LEU A 28 13.01 11.13 20.32
CA LEU A 28 12.55 11.90 19.17
C LEU A 28 13.11 11.26 17.92
N THR A 29 12.23 10.89 16.98
CA THR A 29 12.62 10.35 15.68
C THR A 29 12.06 11.23 14.58
N ASN A 30 12.82 11.49 13.54
CA ASN A 30 12.36 12.15 12.31
C ASN A 30 11.89 11.13 11.27
N LYS A 31 11.41 9.98 11.72
CA LYS A 31 10.85 8.93 10.90
C LYS A 31 9.58 8.43 11.57
N ASN A 32 8.50 8.45 10.81
CA ASN A 32 7.23 7.86 11.20
C ASN A 32 6.56 7.30 9.95
N HIS A 33 6.16 6.03 9.99
CA HIS A 33 5.49 5.37 8.89
C HIS A 33 4.61 4.24 9.44
N VAL A 34 3.32 4.25 9.12
CA VAL A 34 2.33 3.30 9.67
C VAL A 34 2.74 1.82 9.54
N LEU A 35 3.47 1.46 8.48
CA LEU A 35 3.94 0.09 8.27
C LEU A 35 5.29 -0.21 8.96
N GLU A 36 5.98 0.80 9.50
CA GLU A 36 7.30 0.68 10.12
C GLU A 36 7.27 0.91 11.64
N GLU A 37 6.11 1.23 12.20
CA GLU A 37 5.93 1.46 13.64
C GLU A 37 6.29 0.24 14.50
N ALA A 38 6.28 -0.97 13.92
CA ALA A 38 6.64 -2.20 14.62
C ALA A 38 8.07 -2.21 15.20
N SER A 39 8.99 -1.37 14.68
CA SER A 39 10.35 -1.24 15.20
C SER A 39 10.47 -0.31 16.39
N LEU A 40 9.52 0.59 16.62
CA LEU A 40 9.55 1.56 17.72
C LEU A 40 9.45 0.91 19.12
N PRO A 41 8.55 -0.07 19.36
CA PRO A 41 8.51 -0.81 20.62
C PRO A 41 9.81 -1.54 20.93
N GLU A 42 10.47 -2.15 19.93
CA GLU A 42 11.74 -2.84 20.11
C GLU A 42 12.87 -1.85 20.41
N PHE A 43 12.88 -0.69 19.75
CA PHE A 43 13.82 0.39 20.04
C PHE A 43 13.67 0.90 21.47
N LYS A 44 12.44 1.16 21.93
CA LYS A 44 12.14 1.52 23.32
C LYS A 44 12.63 0.46 24.30
N LYS A 45 12.33 -0.81 24.04
CA LYS A 45 12.76 -1.94 24.87
C LYS A 45 14.29 -2.00 24.96
N GLY A 46 15.01 -1.78 23.84
CA GLY A 46 16.46 -1.72 23.82
C GLY A 46 17.01 -0.62 24.72
N ILE A 47 16.42 0.58 24.70
CA ILE A 47 16.79 1.68 25.60
C ILE A 47 16.55 1.30 27.07
N ILE A 48 15.40 0.72 27.39
CA ILE A 48 15.06 0.30 28.75
C ILE A 48 16.07 -0.73 29.26
N ASN A 49 16.42 -1.73 28.45
CA ASN A 49 17.42 -2.74 28.80
C ASN A 49 18.77 -2.11 29.14
N ILE A 50 19.26 -1.21 28.26
CA ILE A 50 20.53 -0.51 28.48
C ILE A 50 20.52 0.27 29.82
N LEU A 51 19.43 0.97 30.11
CA LEU A 51 19.28 1.74 31.35
C LEU A 51 19.20 0.86 32.59
N ASN A 52 18.78 -0.38 32.45
CA ASN A 52 18.78 -1.37 33.53
C ASN A 52 20.09 -2.19 33.62
N GLY A 53 21.07 -1.92 32.74
CA GLY A 53 22.32 -2.67 32.67
C GLY A 53 22.22 -4.02 31.96
N GLU A 54 21.17 -4.21 31.18
CA GLU A 54 20.93 -5.40 30.37
C GLU A 54 21.41 -5.21 28.92
N GLU A 55 21.55 -6.31 28.17
CA GLU A 55 21.91 -6.26 26.76
C GLU A 55 20.79 -5.59 25.92
N PRO A 56 21.17 -4.77 24.92
CA PRO A 56 20.21 -4.18 24.02
C PRO A 56 19.45 -5.23 23.20
N VAL A 57 18.23 -4.90 22.81
CA VAL A 57 17.43 -5.75 21.92
C VAL A 57 17.85 -5.50 20.47
N ASP A 58 18.03 -6.57 19.69
CA ASP A 58 18.23 -6.46 18.27
C ASP A 58 16.96 -5.92 17.59
N ILE A 59 17.11 -4.81 16.87
CA ILE A 59 16.03 -4.23 16.11
C ILE A 59 15.91 -4.98 14.76
N PRO A 60 14.81 -5.66 14.48
CA PRO A 60 14.64 -6.37 13.22
C PRO A 60 14.71 -5.41 12.04
N LYS A 61 15.45 -5.80 11.00
CA LYS A 61 15.48 -5.04 9.74
C LYS A 61 14.09 -5.03 9.11
N ASN A 62 13.53 -3.85 8.97
CA ASN A 62 12.21 -3.68 8.36
C ASN A 62 12.35 -3.76 6.83
N ILE A 63 11.88 -4.87 6.25
CA ILE A 63 11.82 -5.04 4.79
C ILE A 63 10.47 -4.48 4.33
N PRO A 64 10.43 -3.56 3.35
CA PRO A 64 9.19 -2.95 2.88
C PRO A 64 8.39 -3.91 1.98
N ILE A 65 7.95 -5.04 2.57
CA ILE A 65 7.28 -6.14 1.85
C ILE A 65 6.03 -5.63 1.12
N VAL A 66 5.23 -4.76 1.76
CA VAL A 66 4.00 -4.22 1.17
C VAL A 66 4.31 -3.42 -0.09
N GLN A 67 5.29 -2.52 -0.03
CA GLN A 67 5.71 -1.70 -1.18
C GLN A 67 6.26 -2.57 -2.31
N ILE A 68 7.04 -3.62 -1.98
CA ILE A 68 7.56 -4.57 -2.96
C ILE A 68 6.43 -5.32 -3.66
N VAL A 69 5.48 -5.88 -2.91
CA VAL A 69 4.33 -6.61 -3.47
C VAL A 69 3.48 -5.70 -4.35
N MET A 70 3.20 -4.48 -3.90
CA MET A 70 2.44 -3.50 -4.69
C MET A 70 3.17 -3.10 -5.98
N SER A 71 4.49 -2.95 -5.93
CA SER A 71 5.31 -2.65 -7.11
C SER A 71 5.29 -3.79 -8.14
N ILE A 72 5.35 -5.04 -7.67
CA ILE A 72 5.20 -6.23 -8.53
C ILE A 72 3.80 -6.25 -9.18
N LEU A 73 2.75 -5.94 -8.42
CA LEU A 73 1.39 -5.86 -8.96
C LEU A 73 1.24 -4.76 -10.01
N ILE A 74 1.81 -3.57 -9.77
CA ILE A 74 1.85 -2.48 -10.75
C ILE A 74 2.51 -2.94 -12.05
N PHE A 75 3.67 -3.59 -11.94
CA PHE A 75 4.39 -4.11 -13.11
C PHE A 75 3.56 -5.16 -13.88
N ALA A 76 2.90 -6.08 -13.18
CA ALA A 76 2.02 -7.06 -13.78
C ALA A 76 0.81 -6.42 -14.50
N LEU A 77 0.18 -5.42 -13.90
CA LEU A 77 -0.92 -4.67 -14.52
C LEU A 77 -0.45 -3.88 -15.75
N PHE A 78 0.74 -3.32 -15.71
CA PHE A 78 1.34 -2.62 -16.85
C PHE A 78 1.61 -3.56 -18.02
N ILE A 79 2.20 -4.73 -17.74
CA ILE A 79 2.39 -5.79 -18.76
C ILE A 79 1.04 -6.23 -19.34
N THR A 80 0.02 -6.38 -18.48
CA THR A 80 -1.33 -6.75 -18.92
C THR A 80 -1.86 -5.74 -19.92
N ALA A 81 -1.74 -4.42 -19.66
CA ALA A 81 -2.15 -3.38 -20.59
C ALA A 81 -1.45 -3.52 -21.95
N ILE A 82 -0.14 -3.75 -21.96
CA ILE A 82 0.64 -3.95 -23.19
C ILE A 82 0.12 -5.18 -23.96
N VAL A 83 -0.09 -6.30 -23.27
CA VAL A 83 -0.60 -7.55 -23.89
C VAL A 83 -1.99 -7.34 -24.48
N LEU A 84 -2.87 -6.61 -23.80
CA LEU A 84 -4.20 -6.26 -24.29
C LEU A 84 -4.11 -5.47 -25.61
N ILE A 85 -3.25 -4.45 -25.65
CA ILE A 85 -3.03 -3.63 -26.87
C ILE A 85 -2.47 -4.47 -28.02
N ILE A 86 -1.50 -5.36 -27.76
CA ILE A 86 -0.91 -6.24 -28.76
C ILE A 86 -1.97 -7.22 -29.32
N LYS A 87 -2.76 -7.85 -28.45
CA LYS A 87 -3.86 -8.75 -28.87
C LYS A 87 -4.88 -8.04 -29.74
N TYR A 88 -5.23 -6.80 -29.37
CA TYR A 88 -6.11 -5.96 -30.16
C TYR A 88 -5.53 -5.70 -31.56
N LYS A 89 -4.26 -5.24 -31.65
CA LYS A 89 -3.60 -4.98 -32.94
C LYS A 89 -3.48 -6.22 -33.83
N ARG A 90 -3.26 -7.39 -33.24
CA ARG A 90 -3.13 -8.68 -33.95
C ARG A 90 -4.49 -9.30 -34.32
N LYS A 91 -5.61 -8.64 -34.07
CA LYS A 91 -6.98 -9.14 -34.31
C LYS A 91 -7.23 -10.54 -33.67
N LYS A 92 -6.44 -10.95 -32.69
CA LYS A 92 -6.64 -12.20 -31.94
C LYS A 92 -7.66 -11.96 -30.82
N ILE A 93 -8.90 -11.66 -31.25
CA ILE A 93 -9.98 -11.35 -30.32
C ILE A 93 -10.68 -12.66 -29.97
N CYS A 94 -10.58 -13.07 -28.70
CA CYS A 94 -11.35 -14.17 -28.14
C CYS A 94 -12.83 -13.76 -28.00
N LYS A 95 -13.67 -14.67 -27.48
CA LYS A 95 -15.11 -14.43 -27.28
C LYS A 95 -15.40 -13.07 -26.62
N LYS A 96 -16.30 -12.27 -27.20
CA LYS A 96 -16.73 -10.94 -26.70
C LYS A 96 -17.05 -10.94 -25.21
N MET A 97 -17.79 -11.94 -24.72
CA MET A 97 -18.17 -12.06 -23.31
C MET A 97 -16.98 -12.11 -22.36
N THR A 98 -15.89 -12.76 -22.76
CA THR A 98 -14.66 -12.82 -21.92
C THR A 98 -14.07 -11.43 -21.72
N TRP A 99 -14.07 -10.58 -22.76
CA TRP A 99 -13.54 -9.22 -22.66
C TRP A 99 -14.44 -8.30 -21.85
N ILE A 100 -15.77 -8.45 -21.97
CA ILE A 100 -16.73 -7.71 -21.13
C ILE A 100 -16.53 -8.11 -19.67
N PHE A 101 -16.48 -9.41 -19.36
CA PHE A 101 -16.29 -9.90 -18.01
C PHE A 101 -14.97 -9.40 -17.41
N LEU A 102 -13.86 -9.53 -18.14
CA LEU A 102 -12.55 -9.07 -17.68
C LEU A 102 -12.53 -7.55 -17.45
N GLY A 103 -13.09 -6.79 -18.39
CA GLY A 103 -13.17 -5.33 -18.28
C GLY A 103 -14.03 -4.88 -17.10
N SER A 104 -15.19 -5.50 -16.90
CA SER A 104 -16.06 -5.22 -15.76
C SER A 104 -15.38 -5.56 -14.43
N LEU A 105 -14.67 -6.68 -14.37
CA LEU A 105 -13.93 -7.08 -13.18
C LEU A 105 -12.87 -6.03 -12.80
N PHE A 106 -12.07 -5.57 -13.75
CA PHE A 106 -11.05 -4.53 -13.50
C PHE A 106 -11.70 -3.22 -13.04
N LEU A 107 -12.82 -2.79 -13.64
CA LEU A 107 -13.50 -1.57 -13.22
C LEU A 107 -14.11 -1.70 -11.82
N ILE A 108 -14.74 -2.83 -11.51
CA ILE A 108 -15.28 -3.08 -10.17
C ILE A 108 -14.16 -3.02 -9.14
N LEU A 109 -13.05 -3.72 -9.38
CA LEU A 109 -11.90 -3.70 -8.48
C LEU A 109 -11.34 -2.29 -8.29
N SER A 110 -11.26 -1.49 -9.36
CA SER A 110 -10.75 -0.12 -9.27
C SER A 110 -11.63 0.80 -8.41
N ILE A 111 -12.96 0.65 -8.49
CA ILE A 111 -13.93 1.44 -7.74
C ILE A 111 -13.97 1.01 -6.26
N THR A 112 -13.83 -0.30 -6.00
CA THR A 112 -13.99 -0.86 -4.66
C THR A 112 -12.71 -0.81 -3.83
N LEU A 113 -11.53 -0.72 -4.43
CA LEU A 113 -10.24 -0.83 -3.73
C LEU A 113 -10.07 0.22 -2.62
N ILE A 114 -10.28 1.51 -2.93
CA ILE A 114 -10.12 2.60 -1.96
C ILE A 114 -11.21 2.54 -0.87
N PRO A 115 -12.51 2.39 -1.18
CA PRO A 115 -13.54 2.20 -0.15
C PRO A 115 -13.28 1.01 0.77
N LEU A 116 -12.84 -0.13 0.22
CA LEU A 116 -12.53 -1.31 1.00
C LEU A 116 -11.33 -1.06 1.95
N LEU A 117 -10.31 -0.34 1.48
CA LEU A 117 -9.17 0.03 2.29
C LEU A 117 -9.58 0.97 3.44
N ILE A 118 -10.38 1.99 3.17
CA ILE A 118 -10.93 2.90 4.18
C ILE A 118 -11.70 2.11 5.23
N TYR A 119 -12.55 1.17 4.79
CA TYR A 119 -13.34 0.33 5.68
C TYR A 119 -12.46 -0.58 6.55
N SER A 120 -11.46 -1.25 5.95
CA SER A 120 -10.60 -2.20 6.65
C SER A 120 -9.63 -1.56 7.64
N THR A 121 -9.12 -0.35 7.32
CA THR A 121 -8.21 0.40 8.19
C THR A 121 -8.93 1.32 9.17
N ASN A 122 -10.24 1.51 9.00
CA ASN A 122 -11.04 2.50 9.72
C ASN A 122 -10.43 3.91 9.67
N SER A 123 -9.72 4.23 8.60
CA SER A 123 -8.98 5.48 8.43
C SER A 123 -9.42 6.20 7.15
N PRO A 124 -9.74 7.49 7.18
CA PRO A 124 -10.04 8.27 5.98
C PRO A 124 -8.88 8.23 4.98
N TRP A 125 -9.20 8.23 3.69
CA TRP A 125 -8.20 8.25 2.61
C TRP A 125 -7.18 9.40 2.75
N GLN A 126 -7.63 10.55 3.25
CA GLN A 126 -6.75 11.70 3.48
C GLN A 126 -5.68 11.39 4.54
N THR A 127 -6.05 10.69 5.60
CA THR A 127 -5.10 10.25 6.64
C THR A 127 -4.07 9.29 6.08
N ILE A 128 -4.51 8.31 5.24
CA ILE A 128 -3.58 7.38 4.58
C ILE A 128 -2.59 8.12 3.67
N LYS A 129 -3.06 9.13 2.92
CA LYS A 129 -2.18 9.96 2.08
C LYS A 129 -1.14 10.75 2.88
N ILE A 130 -1.47 11.15 4.08
CA ILE A 130 -0.58 11.96 4.93
C ILE A 130 0.43 11.05 5.64
N PHE A 131 -0.03 9.95 6.26
CA PHE A 131 0.81 9.08 7.10
C PHE A 131 1.48 7.93 6.35
N SER A 132 1.14 7.68 5.09
CA SER A 132 1.70 6.63 4.24
C SER A 132 1.63 7.05 2.78
N ALA A 133 2.27 8.17 2.45
CA ALA A 133 2.20 8.81 1.14
C ALA A 133 2.67 7.89 0.00
N ASP A 134 3.69 7.07 0.24
CA ASP A 134 4.22 6.07 -0.67
C ASP A 134 3.19 4.99 -0.99
N VAL A 135 2.52 4.43 0.04
CA VAL A 135 1.45 3.43 -0.11
C VAL A 135 0.25 4.02 -0.83
N ALA A 136 -0.15 5.25 -0.48
CA ALA A 136 -1.24 5.95 -1.15
C ALA A 136 -0.94 6.20 -2.63
N LEU A 137 0.31 6.54 -2.97
CA LEU A 137 0.76 6.69 -4.35
C LEU A 137 0.67 5.37 -5.11
N LEU A 138 1.21 4.28 -4.54
CA LEU A 138 1.16 2.95 -5.16
C LEU A 138 -0.29 2.48 -5.40
N ILE A 139 -1.18 2.67 -4.42
CA ILE A 139 -2.62 2.37 -4.57
C ILE A 139 -3.24 3.20 -5.71
N SER A 140 -2.94 4.50 -5.77
CA SER A 140 -3.45 5.38 -6.83
C SER A 140 -3.00 4.92 -8.22
N ILE A 141 -1.77 4.45 -8.36
CA ILE A 141 -1.24 3.88 -9.61
C ILE A 141 -1.96 2.57 -9.95
N ILE A 142 -2.17 1.68 -8.97
CA ILE A 142 -2.91 0.42 -9.16
C ILE A 142 -4.34 0.71 -9.65
N VAL A 143 -5.06 1.62 -8.99
CA VAL A 143 -6.42 2.02 -9.39
C VAL A 143 -6.44 2.56 -10.80
N THR A 144 -5.49 3.40 -11.16
CA THR A 144 -5.36 3.96 -12.50
C THR A 144 -5.13 2.86 -13.54
N LEU A 145 -4.22 1.93 -13.28
CA LEU A 145 -3.94 0.82 -14.19
C LEU A 145 -5.11 -0.16 -14.30
N LEU A 146 -5.85 -0.41 -13.23
CA LEU A 146 -7.08 -1.21 -13.28
C LEU A 146 -8.12 -0.53 -14.16
N ASN A 147 -8.34 0.77 -14.03
CA ASN A 147 -9.23 1.54 -14.91
C ASN A 147 -8.80 1.45 -16.38
N VAL A 148 -7.53 1.67 -16.66
CA VAL A 148 -6.97 1.61 -18.02
C VAL A 148 -7.19 0.22 -18.63
N ASN A 149 -6.85 -0.86 -17.91
CA ASN A 149 -7.04 -2.23 -18.36
C ASN A 149 -8.53 -2.55 -18.58
N GLY A 150 -9.40 -2.07 -17.69
CA GLY A 150 -10.85 -2.23 -17.79
C GLY A 150 -11.41 -1.57 -19.03
N LEU A 151 -11.07 -0.31 -19.27
CA LEU A 151 -11.51 0.46 -20.44
C LEU A 151 -10.99 -0.14 -21.75
N ILE A 152 -9.72 -0.56 -21.81
CA ILE A 152 -9.16 -1.24 -22.99
C ILE A 152 -9.92 -2.53 -23.27
N SER A 153 -10.19 -3.35 -22.25
CA SER A 153 -10.91 -4.62 -22.42
C SER A 153 -12.33 -4.41 -22.93
N ILE A 154 -13.07 -3.45 -22.39
CA ILE A 154 -14.42 -3.12 -22.88
C ILE A 154 -14.37 -2.56 -24.29
N TYR A 155 -13.43 -1.68 -24.60
CA TYR A 155 -13.25 -1.15 -25.96
C TYR A 155 -12.99 -2.26 -26.98
N ILE A 156 -12.13 -3.24 -26.65
CA ILE A 156 -11.87 -4.42 -27.48
C ILE A 156 -13.18 -5.21 -27.71
N ALA A 157 -13.97 -5.42 -26.66
CA ALA A 157 -15.24 -6.14 -26.75
C ALA A 157 -16.26 -5.47 -27.68
N LEU A 158 -16.39 -4.16 -27.60
CA LEU A 158 -17.32 -3.37 -28.44
C LEU A 158 -16.89 -3.38 -29.91
N LYS A 159 -15.60 -3.25 -30.19
CA LYS A 159 -15.09 -3.21 -31.55
C LYS A 159 -15.06 -4.57 -32.22
N SER A 160 -15.00 -5.67 -31.48
CA SER A 160 -15.07 -7.03 -32.01
C SER A 160 -16.41 -7.33 -32.68
N GLU A 161 -17.49 -6.63 -32.33
CA GLU A 161 -18.81 -6.77 -32.87
C GLU A 161 -18.93 -6.16 -34.28
N LEU A 162 -18.18 -5.08 -34.52
CA LEU A 162 -18.19 -4.39 -35.84
C LEU A 162 -17.45 -5.19 -36.90
N VAL A 163 -16.44 -5.97 -36.52
CA VAL A 163 -15.64 -6.80 -37.44
C VAL A 163 -16.39 -8.09 -37.86
N ASN A 164 -17.27 -8.63 -37.00
CA ASN A 164 -18.04 -9.84 -37.31
C ASN A 164 -19.32 -9.56 -38.14
N LYS A 165 -19.69 -8.29 -38.31
CA LYS A 165 -20.86 -7.88 -39.12
C LYS A 165 -20.51 -7.37 -40.50
N SER A 166 -19.24 -7.23 -40.84
CA SER A 166 -18.70 -6.89 -42.15
C SER A 166 -18.14 -8.15 -42.85
#